data_28ebb0198dce7f1f22671571833e9868
#
_entry.id   28ebb0198dce7f1f22671571833e9868
#
_cell.length_a   1.000
_cell.length_b   1.000
_cell.length_c   1.000
_cell.angle_alpha   90.00
_cell.angle_beta   90.00
_cell.angle_gamma   90.00
#
_symmetry.space_group_name_H-M   'P 1'
#
loop_
_entity.id
_entity.type
_entity.pdbx_description
1 polymer ?
#
loop_
_entity_poly.entity_id
_entity_poly.type
_entity_poly.pdbx_seq_one_letter_code
_entity_poly.pdbx_strand_id
1 'polypeptide(L)'
;MASSDDSLDGGPRRRVSRHTSNDSLDPSPGRGRRGRVGRHPSYELQRSCDRDTNVTNMTGDTLGSFSDDKDDGDFALAPDLADRLVKRTEARVSQVVSSSKFVKENCTLHEIPRFDRDDLVLGDLIAFGGFSNVYAIDHFNVESELTEGPEGKKSYVIKHLNPKLAFNPKKLVVGAKDLVMEAHFLSAFDHENIIKLRGWSAAGISGFSAAGRADGFFLLLDRLSITLSKRISRWREDEKVRKTLTKGRQIAKNQLLMIRLKTAIDIASAVTYLHERRILFRDLKPANIGFDPQNVLKVFDFGLAVEIPHHEDPETTFKLAGNTGTSRYMAVEVIRKDPYNLKADVFSYSILLWEIMALAKPYDGLLGPQVKESVSLFGERPSVPRSWPVAIRRLLRRGWSESISNRPTMKSVLDTLTKVYETSSKSGGKFF
;
A
#
# COMPACT_ATOMS: atom_id res chain seq x y z
N MET A 1 -47.06 -28.61 48.89
CA MET A 1 -48.40 -28.78 48.33
C MET A 1 -48.15 -28.98 46.86
N ALA A 2 -48.03 -30.19 46.45
CA ALA A 2 -49.02 -31.09 45.96
C ALA A 2 -49.43 -30.67 44.55
N SER A 3 -49.27 -31.38 43.57
CA SER A 3 -49.30 -32.74 43.07
C SER A 3 -49.85 -32.65 41.64
N SER A 4 -49.20 -33.29 40.75
CA SER A 4 -49.52 -34.62 40.16
C SER A 4 -50.26 -34.50 38.82
N ASP A 5 -49.63 -35.08 37.82
CA ASP A 5 -50.00 -36.34 37.11
C ASP A 5 -51.10 -36.14 36.05
N ASP A 6 -51.15 -36.75 34.92
CA ASP A 6 -50.69 -38.02 34.35
C ASP A 6 -51.10 -38.07 32.87
N SER A 7 -50.34 -38.61 31.99
CA SER A 7 -50.37 -39.89 31.30
C SER A 7 -51.10 -39.97 29.93
N LEU A 8 -50.34 -40.56 28.96
CA LEU A 8 -50.66 -41.70 28.06
C LEU A 8 -51.72 -41.46 26.95
N ASP A 9 -51.56 -41.79 25.68
CA ASP A 9 -51.26 -43.05 25.04
C ASP A 9 -51.38 -42.86 23.51
N GLY A 10 -50.65 -43.45 22.63
CA GLY A 10 -50.88 -44.67 21.93
C GLY A 10 -50.75 -44.48 20.40
N GLY A 11 -49.80 -45.15 19.77
CA GLY A 11 -49.65 -45.30 18.32
C GLY A 11 -50.73 -46.22 17.68
N PRO A 12 -50.68 -46.68 16.46
CA PRO A 12 -49.56 -47.46 15.90
C PRO A 12 -49.25 -47.34 14.38
N ARG A 13 -48.24 -48.03 14.00
CA ARG A 13 -47.66 -48.37 12.70
C ARG A 13 -48.64 -48.88 11.63
N ARG A 14 -48.30 -48.58 10.33
CA ARG A 14 -48.35 -49.60 9.27
C ARG A 14 -47.34 -49.42 8.16
N ARG A 15 -46.75 -50.52 7.81
CA ARG A 15 -45.78 -50.89 6.77
C ARG A 15 -46.48 -51.28 5.49
N VAL A 16 -45.64 -51.53 4.42
CA VAL A 16 -45.79 -52.39 3.22
C VAL A 16 -46.12 -51.63 1.94
N SER A 17 -45.53 -51.83 0.76
CA SER A 17 -44.51 -52.73 0.19
C SER A 17 -44.13 -52.32 -1.23
N ARG A 18 -42.95 -52.67 -1.62
CA ARG A 18 -42.34 -53.08 -2.89
C ARG A 18 -43.22 -53.28 -4.15
N HIS A 19 -42.68 -52.86 -5.31
CA HIS A 19 -42.46 -53.69 -6.50
C HIS A 19 -41.44 -52.98 -7.41
N THR A 20 -40.32 -53.47 -7.74
CA THR A 20 -39.54 -54.31 -8.66
C THR A 20 -40.00 -54.31 -10.11
N SER A 21 -39.03 -54.04 -11.00
CA SER A 21 -38.45 -54.84 -12.09
C SER A 21 -37.77 -53.96 -13.10
N ASN A 22 -36.43 -54.09 -13.30
CA ASN A 22 -35.70 -54.88 -14.29
C ASN A 22 -35.96 -54.42 -15.73
N ASP A 23 -34.93 -54.04 -16.49
CA ASP A 23 -33.94 -54.84 -17.24
C ASP A 23 -32.88 -53.94 -17.86
N SER A 24 -31.65 -54.15 -17.61
CA SER A 24 -30.51 -54.77 -18.29
C SER A 24 -30.18 -54.29 -19.72
N LEU A 25 -28.97 -53.80 -19.92
CA LEU A 25 -27.90 -54.39 -20.75
C LEU A 25 -26.73 -53.42 -20.95
N ASP A 26 -25.57 -53.82 -20.43
CA ASP A 26 -24.21 -53.38 -20.85
C ASP A 26 -23.75 -54.24 -22.03
N PRO A 27 -22.88 -53.84 -22.90
CA PRO A 27 -21.45 -54.02 -22.64
C PRO A 27 -20.45 -52.99 -23.26
N SER A 28 -19.36 -52.82 -22.57
CA SER A 28 -18.08 -52.28 -23.10
C SER A 28 -17.39 -53.37 -23.99
N PRO A 29 -16.21 -53.16 -24.67
CA PRO A 29 -15.22 -52.06 -24.54
C PRO A 29 -14.58 -51.61 -25.91
N GLY A 30 -13.83 -50.49 -25.90
CA GLY A 30 -13.01 -50.12 -27.06
C GLY A 30 -11.98 -49.02 -26.80
N ARG A 31 -10.71 -49.39 -26.82
CA ARG A 31 -9.53 -48.50 -26.79
C ARG A 31 -9.46 -47.58 -27.99
N GLY A 32 -8.98 -46.32 -27.78
CA GLY A 32 -8.12 -45.75 -28.78
C GLY A 32 -8.22 -44.25 -29.03
N ARG A 33 -7.08 -43.59 -28.83
CA ARG A 33 -6.52 -42.44 -29.56
C ARG A 33 -6.76 -41.02 -29.05
N ARG A 34 -5.58 -40.43 -28.77
CA ARG A 34 -5.27 -39.02 -28.59
C ARG A 34 -5.95 -38.12 -29.62
N GLY A 35 -6.57 -37.04 -29.19
CA GLY A 35 -7.14 -35.98 -30.02
C GLY A 35 -6.93 -34.61 -29.43
N ARG A 36 -6.12 -33.82 -30.08
CA ARG A 36 -5.88 -32.37 -30.14
C ARG A 36 -6.79 -31.47 -29.31
N VAL A 37 -6.12 -30.63 -28.53
CA VAL A 37 -6.61 -29.38 -27.90
C VAL A 37 -7.21 -28.48 -28.99
N GLY A 38 -8.50 -28.19 -28.86
CA GLY A 38 -9.24 -27.21 -29.65
C GLY A 38 -8.92 -25.78 -29.22
N ARG A 39 -8.55 -24.95 -30.19
CA ARG A 39 -8.42 -23.49 -30.04
C ARG A 39 -9.80 -22.89 -29.82
N HIS A 40 -9.98 -22.07 -28.79
CA HIS A 40 -11.13 -21.19 -28.63
C HIS A 40 -11.04 -20.00 -29.59
N PRO A 41 -12.19 -19.49 -30.07
CA PRO A 41 -12.23 -18.45 -31.08
C PRO A 41 -11.92 -17.06 -30.48
N SER A 42 -11.17 -16.31 -31.27
CA SER A 42 -10.87 -14.89 -31.12
C SER A 42 -12.14 -14.06 -31.12
N TYR A 43 -12.43 -13.36 -30.03
CA TYR A 43 -13.38 -12.25 -30.05
C TYR A 43 -12.63 -10.97 -30.40
N GLU A 44 -12.87 -10.47 -31.60
CA GLU A 44 -12.61 -9.09 -31.95
C GLU A 44 -13.60 -8.21 -31.19
N LEU A 45 -13.11 -7.43 -30.23
CA LEU A 45 -13.86 -6.36 -29.57
C LEU A 45 -13.53 -5.04 -30.25
N GLN A 46 -14.56 -4.51 -30.88
CA GLN A 46 -14.63 -3.15 -31.42
C GLN A 46 -14.17 -2.12 -30.39
N ARG A 47 -13.30 -1.21 -30.86
CA ARG A 47 -12.87 -0.02 -30.13
C ARG A 47 -14.05 0.96 -29.99
N SER A 48 -14.65 1.02 -28.83
CA SER A 48 -15.40 2.19 -28.40
C SER A 48 -14.51 3.01 -27.46
N CYS A 49 -14.31 4.27 -27.84
CA CYS A 49 -13.58 5.27 -27.09
C CYS A 49 -14.40 5.69 -25.87
N ASP A 50 -14.17 5.11 -24.72
CA ASP A 50 -14.59 5.69 -23.46
C ASP A 50 -13.37 6.23 -22.72
N ARG A 51 -13.31 7.56 -22.66
CA ARG A 51 -12.31 8.36 -21.95
C ARG A 51 -12.61 8.32 -20.45
N ASP A 52 -12.28 7.23 -19.80
CA ASP A 52 -12.22 7.18 -18.34
C ASP A 52 -10.80 7.43 -17.87
N THR A 53 -10.67 8.44 -17.04
CA THR A 53 -9.44 8.92 -16.43
C THR A 53 -8.86 7.87 -15.47
N ASN A 54 -8.09 6.92 -15.98
CA ASN A 54 -7.27 6.04 -15.16
C ASN A 54 -6.05 6.81 -14.64
N VAL A 55 -6.17 7.33 -13.43
CA VAL A 55 -5.01 7.75 -12.63
C VAL A 55 -4.41 6.49 -12.00
N THR A 56 -3.71 5.72 -12.81
CA THR A 56 -2.85 4.65 -12.30
C THR A 56 -1.47 5.22 -12.08
N ASN A 57 -1.02 5.24 -10.82
CA ASN A 57 0.38 5.36 -10.48
C ASN A 57 1.15 4.22 -11.16
N MET A 58 1.75 4.50 -12.31
CA MET A 58 2.79 3.64 -12.86
C MET A 58 4.07 3.85 -12.05
N THR A 59 4.21 3.13 -10.95
CA THR A 59 5.51 2.85 -10.38
C THR A 59 6.10 1.75 -11.24
N GLY A 60 6.97 2.16 -12.19
CA GLY A 60 7.55 1.26 -13.17
C GLY A 60 8.51 0.26 -12.56
N ASP A 61 8.20 -1.01 -12.72
CA ASP A 61 9.15 -2.11 -12.79
C ASP A 61 9.60 -2.24 -14.26
N THR A 62 10.34 -1.27 -14.77
CA THR A 62 11.13 -1.45 -16.01
C THR A 62 12.32 -0.50 -15.94
N LEU A 63 13.46 -1.06 -15.52
CA LEU A 63 14.77 -0.52 -15.86
C LEU A 63 14.98 -0.74 -17.38
N GLY A 64 14.35 0.11 -18.19
CA GLY A 64 14.77 0.36 -19.55
C GLY A 64 15.93 1.32 -19.48
N SER A 65 17.05 0.96 -20.08
CA SER A 65 18.16 1.86 -20.34
C SER A 65 17.64 3.07 -21.13
N PHE A 66 17.45 4.18 -20.46
CA PHE A 66 17.27 5.47 -21.10
C PHE A 66 18.64 6.13 -21.24
N SER A 67 18.95 6.53 -22.46
CA SER A 67 20.06 7.43 -22.78
C SER A 67 20.03 8.64 -21.86
N ASP A 68 21.22 9.02 -21.37
CA ASP A 68 21.51 10.25 -20.63
C ASP A 68 21.30 11.47 -21.54
N ASP A 69 20.06 11.78 -21.88
CA ASP A 69 19.70 13.09 -22.35
C ASP A 69 19.48 13.97 -21.11
N LYS A 70 20.56 14.63 -20.70
CA LYS A 70 20.58 15.80 -19.81
C LYS A 70 19.87 16.96 -20.49
N ASP A 71 18.58 16.88 -20.63
CA ASP A 71 17.74 18.03 -20.94
C ASP A 71 16.86 18.29 -19.71
N ASP A 72 17.50 18.70 -18.61
CA ASP A 72 16.89 19.39 -17.47
C ASP A 72 16.49 20.80 -17.89
N GLY A 73 15.79 20.92 -19.03
CA GLY A 73 15.22 22.16 -19.47
C GLY A 73 14.37 22.77 -18.36
N ASP A 74 14.67 23.97 -17.96
CA ASP A 74 13.88 24.81 -17.06
C ASP A 74 12.43 24.84 -17.53
N PHE A 75 11.62 23.96 -16.96
CA PHE A 75 10.21 23.83 -17.31
C PHE A 75 9.44 24.95 -16.62
N ALA A 76 9.40 26.13 -17.27
CA ALA A 76 8.59 27.24 -16.82
C ALA A 76 7.10 26.94 -17.10
N LEU A 77 6.27 26.98 -16.06
CA LEU A 77 4.82 27.05 -16.21
C LEU A 77 4.44 28.42 -16.78
N ALA A 78 3.52 28.45 -17.77
CA ALA A 78 2.95 29.71 -18.20
C ALA A 78 2.35 30.44 -16.96
N PRO A 79 2.59 31.76 -16.77
CA PRO A 79 2.15 32.47 -15.55
C PRO A 79 0.70 32.26 -15.18
N ASP A 80 -0.22 32.36 -16.15
CA ASP A 80 -1.64 32.12 -15.95
C ASP A 80 -1.97 30.70 -15.47
N LEU A 81 -1.19 29.70 -15.89
CA LEU A 81 -1.36 28.32 -15.46
C LEU A 81 -0.86 28.14 -14.03
N ALA A 82 0.29 28.75 -13.70
CA ALA A 82 0.87 28.74 -12.37
C ALA A 82 -0.07 29.38 -11.34
N ASP A 83 -0.61 30.56 -11.61
CA ASP A 83 -1.57 31.23 -10.73
C ASP A 83 -2.86 30.44 -10.53
N ARG A 84 -3.40 29.85 -11.60
CA ARG A 84 -4.56 28.96 -11.52
C ARG A 84 -4.26 27.70 -10.72
N LEU A 85 -3.06 27.18 -10.81
CA LEU A 85 -2.59 26.03 -10.03
C LEU A 85 -2.58 26.38 -8.55
N VAL A 86 -1.94 27.47 -8.16
CA VAL A 86 -1.86 27.96 -6.77
C VAL A 86 -3.27 28.11 -6.21
N LYS A 87 -4.12 28.95 -6.82
CA LYS A 87 -5.49 29.20 -6.34
C LYS A 87 -6.32 27.92 -6.18
N ARG A 88 -6.23 26.97 -7.11
CA ARG A 88 -6.97 25.69 -7.03
C ARG A 88 -6.40 24.77 -5.95
N THR A 89 -5.09 24.76 -5.79
CA THR A 89 -4.43 23.94 -4.76
C THR A 89 -4.75 24.49 -3.38
N GLU A 90 -4.63 25.79 -3.15
CA GLU A 90 -5.02 26.47 -1.89
C GLU A 90 -6.46 26.19 -1.50
N ALA A 91 -7.40 26.36 -2.43
CA ALA A 91 -8.81 26.12 -2.15
C ALA A 91 -9.07 24.65 -1.73
N ARG A 92 -8.44 23.70 -2.41
CA ARG A 92 -8.60 22.26 -2.08
C ARG A 92 -7.90 21.89 -0.77
N VAL A 93 -6.70 22.39 -0.53
CA VAL A 93 -5.95 22.16 0.72
C VAL A 93 -6.71 22.77 1.88
N SER A 94 -7.16 24.02 1.79
CA SER A 94 -7.97 24.69 2.82
C SER A 94 -9.23 23.89 3.14
N GLN A 95 -9.93 23.36 2.15
CA GLN A 95 -11.10 22.51 2.35
C GLN A 95 -10.75 21.25 3.16
N VAL A 96 -9.68 20.53 2.79
CA VAL A 96 -9.30 19.28 3.45
C VAL A 96 -8.76 19.57 4.85
N VAL A 97 -7.87 20.55 5.01
CA VAL A 97 -7.33 20.94 6.32
C VAL A 97 -8.44 21.43 7.24
N SER A 98 -9.39 22.24 6.73
CA SER A 98 -10.52 22.71 7.54
C SER A 98 -11.49 21.61 7.95
N SER A 99 -11.55 20.49 7.24
CA SER A 99 -12.37 19.34 7.60
C SER A 99 -11.63 18.31 8.47
N SER A 100 -10.30 18.33 8.49
CA SER A 100 -9.49 17.41 9.30
C SER A 100 -9.30 17.96 10.71
N LYS A 101 -9.87 17.27 11.69
CA LYS A 101 -9.67 17.60 13.10
C LYS A 101 -8.22 17.33 13.51
N PHE A 102 -7.69 16.18 13.09
CA PHE A 102 -6.33 15.79 13.44
C PHE A 102 -5.27 16.77 12.93
N VAL A 103 -5.35 17.17 11.65
CA VAL A 103 -4.40 18.14 11.09
C VAL A 103 -4.53 19.50 11.78
N LYS A 104 -5.75 19.98 12.06
CA LYS A 104 -5.96 21.25 12.78
C LYS A 104 -5.31 21.27 14.17
N GLU A 105 -5.38 20.15 14.89
CA GLU A 105 -4.92 20.08 16.28
C GLU A 105 -3.42 19.77 16.39
N ASN A 106 -2.82 19.12 15.39
CA ASN A 106 -1.47 18.57 15.50
C ASN A 106 -0.47 19.05 14.42
N CYS A 107 -0.92 19.83 13.41
CA CYS A 107 -0.04 20.30 12.36
C CYS A 107 0.96 21.34 12.88
N THR A 108 2.22 21.00 12.89
CA THR A 108 3.33 21.86 13.29
C THR A 108 4.12 22.39 12.09
N LEU A 109 3.49 22.47 10.91
CA LEU A 109 4.15 22.89 9.67
C LEU A 109 4.81 24.28 9.77
N HIS A 110 4.30 25.15 10.64
CA HIS A 110 4.87 26.48 10.92
C HIS A 110 6.19 26.42 11.71
N GLU A 111 6.46 25.35 12.42
CA GLU A 111 7.71 25.08 13.17
C GLU A 111 8.77 24.40 12.32
N ILE A 112 8.37 23.80 11.16
CA ILE A 112 9.29 23.10 10.27
C ILE A 112 10.15 24.12 9.50
N PRO A 113 11.47 23.93 9.44
CA PRO A 113 12.39 24.81 8.70
C PRO A 113 11.96 25.06 7.25
N ARG A 114 12.12 26.29 6.78
CA ARG A 114 11.78 26.69 5.42
C ARG A 114 13.03 27.01 4.64
N PHE A 115 13.05 26.60 3.38
CA PHE A 115 14.17 26.80 2.47
C PHE A 115 13.67 27.38 1.16
N ASP A 116 14.45 28.27 0.60
CA ASP A 116 14.31 28.65 -0.82
C ASP A 116 14.90 27.55 -1.70
N ARG A 117 14.43 27.44 -2.94
CA ARG A 117 14.91 26.38 -3.83
C ARG A 117 16.42 26.49 -4.09
N ASP A 118 16.96 27.72 -4.13
CA ASP A 118 18.36 27.98 -4.40
C ASP A 118 19.29 27.77 -3.19
N ASP A 119 18.69 27.55 -2.00
CA ASP A 119 19.42 27.10 -0.81
C ASP A 119 19.90 25.65 -0.92
N LEU A 120 19.38 24.89 -1.92
CA LEU A 120 19.60 23.46 -2.06
C LEU A 120 20.28 23.12 -3.37
N VAL A 121 21.45 22.49 -3.30
CA VAL A 121 22.13 21.91 -4.47
C VAL A 121 21.71 20.45 -4.60
N LEU A 122 21.08 20.12 -5.74
CA LEU A 122 20.61 18.77 -6.01
C LEU A 122 21.75 17.88 -6.51
N GLY A 123 21.74 16.64 -6.02
CA GLY A 123 22.54 15.53 -6.52
C GLY A 123 21.74 14.62 -7.43
N ASP A 124 22.00 13.32 -7.33
CA ASP A 124 21.39 12.31 -8.20
C ASP A 124 19.88 12.20 -8.06
N LEU A 125 19.19 11.92 -9.16
CA LEU A 125 17.79 11.50 -9.17
C LEU A 125 17.67 10.10 -8.52
N ILE A 126 17.02 10.02 -7.36
CA ILE A 126 16.85 8.76 -6.60
C ILE A 126 15.62 8.00 -7.07
N ALA A 127 14.52 8.72 -7.32
CA ALA A 127 13.27 8.14 -7.76
C ALA A 127 12.46 9.12 -8.61
N PHE A 128 11.73 8.59 -9.57
CA PHE A 128 10.75 9.34 -10.34
C PHE A 128 9.42 8.62 -10.35
N GLY A 129 8.35 9.39 -10.33
CA GLY A 129 7.00 8.88 -10.34
C GLY A 129 6.09 9.67 -11.27
N GLY A 130 4.86 9.23 -11.41
CA GLY A 130 3.86 9.90 -12.22
C GLY A 130 3.51 11.32 -11.73
N PHE A 131 3.75 11.62 -10.45
CA PHE A 131 3.40 12.90 -9.82
C PHE A 131 4.59 13.64 -9.23
N SER A 132 5.64 12.95 -8.79
CA SER A 132 6.78 13.58 -8.11
C SER A 132 8.10 12.95 -8.50
N ASN A 133 9.15 13.75 -8.46
CA ASN A 133 10.54 13.36 -8.53
C ASN A 133 11.19 13.50 -7.15
N VAL A 134 12.19 12.65 -6.86
CA VAL A 134 12.96 12.68 -5.62
C VAL A 134 14.43 12.71 -5.96
N TYR A 135 15.13 13.79 -5.54
CA TYR A 135 16.56 13.96 -5.73
C TYR A 135 17.30 13.90 -4.39
N ALA A 136 18.52 13.40 -4.42
CA ALA A 136 19.44 13.59 -3.31
C ALA A 136 19.76 15.09 -3.15
N ILE A 137 20.02 15.53 -1.93
CA ILE A 137 20.66 16.82 -1.68
C ILE A 137 22.15 16.56 -1.61
N ASP A 138 22.91 17.32 -2.44
CA ASP A 138 24.36 17.26 -2.44
C ASP A 138 24.90 18.08 -1.28
N HIS A 139 24.51 19.34 -1.19
CA HIS A 139 24.82 20.24 -0.09
C HIS A 139 23.80 21.39 -0.01
N PHE A 140 23.85 22.11 1.11
CA PHE A 140 23.11 23.34 1.34
C PHE A 140 23.97 24.55 1.11
N ASN A 141 23.44 25.58 0.46
CA ASN A 141 24.11 26.88 0.26
C ASN A 141 23.96 27.83 1.47
N VAL A 142 23.17 27.38 2.49
CA VAL A 142 22.89 28.14 3.71
C VAL A 142 23.28 27.33 4.92
N GLU A 143 23.67 28.02 6.00
CA GLU A 143 23.87 27.38 7.30
C GLU A 143 22.52 27.06 7.91
N SER A 144 22.36 25.83 8.36
CA SER A 144 21.17 25.36 9.06
C SER A 144 21.52 24.21 10.00
N GLU A 145 20.68 23.95 10.99
CA GLU A 145 20.83 22.79 11.89
C GLU A 145 20.87 21.45 11.14
N LEU A 146 20.37 21.42 9.91
CA LEU A 146 20.38 20.22 9.06
C LEU A 146 21.75 19.99 8.39
N THR A 147 22.64 21.01 8.35
CA THR A 147 23.98 20.90 7.76
C THR A 147 24.99 20.30 8.72
N GLU A 148 24.75 20.37 10.03
CA GLU A 148 25.64 19.93 11.11
C GLU A 148 25.53 18.45 11.48
N GLY A 149 24.94 17.61 10.65
CA GLY A 149 24.80 16.16 10.93
C GLY A 149 26.16 15.46 11.14
N PRO A 150 26.28 14.51 12.09
CA PRO A 150 27.53 13.98 12.64
C PRO A 150 28.48 13.28 11.66
N GLU A 151 28.21 13.24 10.37
CA GLU A 151 29.07 12.58 9.38
C GLU A 151 29.13 13.20 8.01
N GLY A 152 28.65 14.42 7.79
CA GLY A 152 28.77 15.10 6.46
C GLY A 152 28.20 14.31 5.28
N LYS A 153 27.43 13.25 5.52
CA LYS A 153 26.84 12.41 4.48
C LYS A 153 25.44 12.91 4.14
N LYS A 154 25.16 12.95 2.86
CA LYS A 154 23.90 13.25 2.19
C LYS A 154 22.71 12.56 2.87
N SER A 155 22.19 13.15 3.94
CA SER A 155 21.16 12.53 4.81
C SER A 155 19.74 12.83 4.37
N TYR A 156 19.55 13.71 3.39
CA TYR A 156 18.25 14.23 2.99
C TYR A 156 17.97 14.07 1.51
N VAL A 157 16.68 14.14 1.18
CA VAL A 157 16.17 14.18 -0.19
C VAL A 157 15.16 15.30 -0.34
N ILE A 158 15.08 15.85 -1.54
CA ILE A 158 14.02 16.76 -1.94
C ILE A 158 12.98 16.01 -2.78
N LYS A 159 11.71 16.17 -2.44
CA LYS A 159 10.55 15.65 -3.21
C LYS A 159 9.79 16.84 -3.77
N HIS A 160 9.66 16.94 -5.08
CA HIS A 160 8.88 17.97 -5.76
C HIS A 160 8.05 17.38 -6.89
N LEU A 161 7.18 18.18 -7.51
CA LEU A 161 6.36 17.72 -8.63
C LEU A 161 7.21 17.31 -9.83
N ASN A 162 6.77 16.26 -10.52
CA ASN A 162 7.37 15.87 -11.78
C ASN A 162 7.13 16.97 -12.83
N PRO A 163 8.18 17.58 -13.42
CA PRO A 163 8.05 18.66 -14.41
C PRO A 163 7.16 18.27 -15.61
N LYS A 164 7.14 17.01 -16.00
CA LYS A 164 6.27 16.50 -17.09
C LYS A 164 4.77 16.69 -16.83
N LEU A 165 4.37 16.96 -15.60
CA LEU A 165 2.97 17.27 -15.25
C LEU A 165 2.51 18.61 -15.83
N ALA A 166 3.41 19.52 -16.16
CA ALA A 166 3.09 20.80 -16.82
C ALA A 166 2.27 20.61 -18.10
N PHE A 167 2.46 19.50 -18.81
CA PHE A 167 1.68 19.15 -20.00
C PHE A 167 0.27 18.60 -19.69
N ASN A 168 -0.06 18.38 -18.41
CA ASN A 168 -1.36 17.88 -18.00
C ASN A 168 -1.92 18.65 -16.79
N PRO A 169 -2.58 19.81 -17.00
CA PRO A 169 -3.05 20.67 -15.92
C PRO A 169 -3.94 19.97 -14.87
N LYS A 170 -4.72 18.96 -15.29
CA LYS A 170 -5.55 18.20 -14.35
C LYS A 170 -4.72 17.35 -13.40
N LYS A 171 -3.72 16.63 -13.92
CA LYS A 171 -2.80 15.84 -13.11
C LYS A 171 -1.90 16.74 -12.26
N LEU A 172 -1.47 17.88 -12.77
CA LEU A 172 -0.66 18.86 -12.06
C LEU A 172 -1.38 19.33 -10.77
N VAL A 173 -2.66 19.73 -10.88
CA VAL A 173 -3.47 20.14 -9.69
C VAL A 173 -3.65 19.01 -8.69
N VAL A 174 -3.81 17.76 -9.14
CA VAL A 174 -3.91 16.61 -8.24
C VAL A 174 -2.58 16.38 -7.52
N GLY A 175 -1.47 16.34 -8.27
CA GLY A 175 -0.14 16.13 -7.69
C GLY A 175 0.27 17.24 -6.72
N ALA A 176 -0.02 18.51 -7.06
CA ALA A 176 0.25 19.65 -6.17
C ALA A 176 -0.55 19.52 -4.85
N LYS A 177 -1.84 19.23 -4.93
CA LYS A 177 -2.66 19.00 -3.74
C LYS A 177 -2.10 17.86 -2.89
N ASP A 178 -1.77 16.72 -3.52
CA ASP A 178 -1.29 15.53 -2.81
C ASP A 178 0.05 15.80 -2.13
N LEU A 179 0.96 16.55 -2.77
CA LEU A 179 2.25 16.93 -2.20
C LEU A 179 2.10 17.90 -1.00
N VAL A 180 1.20 18.88 -1.10
CA VAL A 180 0.93 19.81 0.01
C VAL A 180 0.24 19.09 1.18
N MET A 181 -0.70 18.19 0.89
CA MET A 181 -1.34 17.38 1.94
C MET A 181 -0.34 16.46 2.64
N GLU A 182 0.62 15.91 1.91
CA GLU A 182 1.71 15.14 2.52
C GLU A 182 2.50 15.96 3.53
N ALA A 183 2.82 17.23 3.22
CA ALA A 183 3.47 18.13 4.19
C ALA A 183 2.65 18.31 5.47
N HIS A 184 1.34 18.56 5.35
CA HIS A 184 0.45 18.74 6.50
C HIS A 184 0.35 17.48 7.37
N PHE A 185 0.24 16.30 6.75
CA PHE A 185 0.20 15.05 7.51
C PHE A 185 1.54 14.76 8.17
N LEU A 186 2.65 14.87 7.44
CA LEU A 186 3.98 14.56 7.97
C LEU A 186 4.38 15.49 9.11
N SER A 187 3.98 16.77 9.07
CA SER A 187 4.25 17.71 10.19
C SER A 187 3.41 17.40 11.45
N ALA A 188 2.32 16.65 11.30
CA ALA A 188 1.43 16.28 12.41
C ALA A 188 1.73 14.89 12.99
N PHE A 189 2.60 14.08 12.32
CA PHE A 189 2.93 12.73 12.77
C PHE A 189 4.21 12.69 13.60
N ASP A 190 4.14 11.98 14.74
CA ASP A 190 5.31 11.59 15.51
C ASP A 190 5.26 10.08 15.78
N HIS A 191 5.99 9.31 14.97
CA HIS A 191 6.10 7.87 15.09
C HIS A 191 7.41 7.36 14.47
N GLU A 192 8.11 6.45 15.14
CA GLU A 192 9.39 5.91 14.71
C GLU A 192 9.38 5.35 13.28
N ASN A 193 8.29 4.68 12.89
CA ASN A 193 8.16 4.04 11.59
C ASN A 193 7.44 4.90 10.54
N ILE A 194 7.39 6.22 10.72
CA ILE A 194 6.93 7.19 9.72
C ILE A 194 8.10 8.11 9.35
N ILE A 195 8.24 8.42 8.05
CA ILE A 195 9.29 9.33 7.58
C ILE A 195 9.08 10.72 8.15
N LYS A 196 10.15 11.43 8.50
CA LYS A 196 10.06 12.79 9.03
C LYS A 196 10.19 13.84 7.93
N LEU A 197 9.37 14.87 8.02
CA LEU A 197 9.51 16.12 7.28
C LEU A 197 10.56 16.96 8.00
N ARG A 198 11.61 17.34 7.28
CA ARG A 198 12.75 18.09 7.83
C ARG A 198 12.75 19.56 7.40
N GLY A 199 12.10 19.84 6.29
CA GLY A 199 11.96 21.18 5.75
C GLY A 199 10.96 21.20 4.61
N TRP A 200 10.60 22.38 4.17
CA TRP A 200 9.74 22.58 3.02
C TRP A 200 9.95 23.96 2.39
N SER A 201 9.36 24.21 1.22
CA SER A 201 9.51 25.44 0.45
C SER A 201 9.11 26.68 1.26
N ALA A 202 9.98 27.69 1.34
CA ALA A 202 9.75 28.97 2.01
C ALA A 202 8.54 29.71 1.44
N ALA A 203 8.40 29.69 0.11
CA ALA A 203 7.26 30.28 -0.58
C ALA A 203 5.94 29.53 -0.39
N GLY A 204 5.95 28.36 0.26
CA GLY A 204 4.76 27.55 0.44
C GLY A 204 4.10 27.22 -0.91
N ILE A 205 2.76 27.17 -0.95
CA ILE A 205 2.01 26.83 -2.18
C ILE A 205 2.29 27.83 -3.31
N SER A 206 2.58 29.09 -3.00
CA SER A 206 2.92 30.09 -4.00
C SER A 206 4.24 29.79 -4.73
N GLY A 207 5.08 28.90 -4.19
CA GLY A 207 6.29 28.39 -4.87
C GLY A 207 6.01 27.75 -6.23
N PHE A 208 4.80 27.25 -6.46
CA PHE A 208 4.40 26.74 -7.79
C PHE A 208 4.31 27.85 -8.86
N SER A 209 4.19 29.13 -8.46
CA SER A 209 4.13 30.27 -9.39
C SER A 209 5.36 31.18 -9.33
N ALA A 210 6.04 31.26 -8.17
CA ALA A 210 7.05 32.26 -7.90
C ALA A 210 8.28 32.25 -8.87
N ALA A 211 8.58 31.09 -9.46
CA ALA A 211 9.68 30.93 -10.39
C ALA A 211 9.25 30.35 -11.76
N GLY A 212 7.96 30.14 -11.96
CA GLY A 212 7.48 29.39 -13.14
C GLY A 212 7.96 27.94 -13.16
N ARG A 213 8.53 27.43 -12.08
CA ARG A 213 9.22 26.14 -11.97
C ARG A 213 8.36 25.13 -11.23
N ALA A 214 8.30 23.90 -11.73
CA ALA A 214 7.56 22.81 -11.08
C ALA A 214 8.18 22.37 -9.73
N ASP A 215 9.44 22.69 -9.47
CA ASP A 215 10.20 22.40 -8.25
C ASP A 215 10.21 23.55 -7.23
N GLY A 216 9.46 24.63 -7.47
CA GLY A 216 9.34 25.77 -6.54
C GLY A 216 8.60 25.42 -5.23
N PHE A 217 7.74 24.39 -5.24
CA PHE A 217 7.21 23.78 -4.02
C PHE A 217 7.82 22.40 -3.82
N PHE A 218 8.40 22.17 -2.68
CA PHE A 218 9.09 20.90 -2.36
C PHE A 218 9.01 20.53 -0.88
N LEU A 219 9.27 19.25 -0.60
CA LEU A 219 9.44 18.69 0.74
C LEU A 219 10.88 18.19 0.90
N LEU A 220 11.48 18.49 2.05
CA LEU A 220 12.77 17.96 2.49
C LEU A 220 12.51 16.81 3.46
N LEU A 221 12.95 15.61 3.10
CA LEU A 221 12.68 14.37 3.84
C LEU A 221 13.97 13.63 4.19
N ASP A 222 13.93 12.77 5.20
CA ASP A 222 15.01 11.83 5.49
C ASP A 222 15.32 10.95 4.26
N ARG A 223 16.60 10.73 3.96
CA ARG A 223 17.00 9.82 2.89
C ARG A 223 16.86 8.37 3.35
N LEU A 224 16.23 7.56 2.52
CA LEU A 224 16.11 6.12 2.73
C LEU A 224 17.16 5.37 1.90
N SER A 225 17.75 4.33 2.51
CA SER A 225 18.80 3.52 1.88
C SER A 225 18.25 2.54 0.85
N ILE A 226 17.04 2.00 1.11
CA ILE A 226 16.43 0.96 0.26
C ILE A 226 14.92 0.90 0.50
N THR A 227 14.14 0.66 -0.53
CA THR A 227 12.70 0.36 -0.39
C THR A 227 12.46 -1.09 0.00
N LEU A 228 11.29 -1.37 0.57
CA LEU A 228 10.88 -2.74 0.90
C LEU A 228 10.75 -3.60 -0.37
N SER A 229 10.36 -3.03 -1.51
CA SER A 229 10.36 -3.75 -2.80
C SER A 229 11.73 -4.33 -3.13
N LYS A 230 12.78 -3.50 -3.08
CA LYS A 230 14.16 -3.94 -3.30
C LYS A 230 14.63 -4.89 -2.20
N ARG A 231 14.21 -4.69 -0.96
CA ARG A 231 14.55 -5.56 0.19
C ARG A 231 13.93 -6.95 0.01
N ILE A 232 12.67 -7.06 -0.41
CA ILE A 232 12.00 -8.35 -0.71
C ILE A 232 12.73 -9.09 -1.83
N SER A 233 13.17 -8.38 -2.87
CA SER A 233 13.95 -8.99 -3.96
C SER A 233 15.28 -9.57 -3.44
N ARG A 234 16.01 -8.83 -2.60
CA ARG A 234 17.23 -9.33 -1.94
C ARG A 234 16.95 -10.55 -1.06
N TRP A 235 15.90 -10.53 -0.24
CA TRP A 235 15.52 -11.68 0.57
C TRP A 235 15.18 -12.91 -0.26
N ARG A 236 14.57 -12.72 -1.44
CA ARG A 236 14.27 -13.81 -2.39
C ARG A 236 15.55 -14.45 -2.93
N GLU A 237 16.53 -13.64 -3.26
CA GLU A 237 17.85 -14.11 -3.71
C GLU A 237 18.58 -14.83 -2.59
N ASP A 238 18.65 -14.26 -1.40
CA ASP A 238 19.21 -14.87 -0.21
C ASP A 238 18.56 -16.23 0.09
N GLU A 239 17.25 -16.34 -0.04
CA GLU A 239 16.55 -17.62 0.19
C GLU A 239 16.93 -18.67 -0.87
N LYS A 240 17.14 -18.29 -2.13
CA LYS A 240 17.63 -19.18 -3.18
C LYS A 240 19.03 -19.71 -2.85
N VAL A 241 19.97 -18.82 -2.52
CA VAL A 241 21.33 -19.19 -2.14
C VAL A 241 21.34 -20.11 -0.90
N ARG A 242 20.52 -19.80 0.10
CA ARG A 242 20.43 -20.61 1.33
C ARG A 242 19.86 -22.01 1.07
N LYS A 243 19.09 -22.23 0.02
CA LYS A 243 18.63 -23.56 -0.38
C LYS A 243 19.76 -24.48 -0.82
N THR A 244 20.90 -23.94 -1.25
CA THR A 244 22.07 -24.70 -1.66
C THR A 244 23.00 -25.07 -0.50
N LEU A 245 22.84 -24.43 0.68
CA LEU A 245 23.69 -24.71 1.85
C LEU A 245 23.29 -26.04 2.50
N THR A 246 24.28 -26.86 2.85
CA THR A 246 24.07 -28.15 3.51
C THR A 246 24.03 -28.03 5.04
N LYS A 247 24.86 -27.16 5.63
CA LYS A 247 24.95 -26.91 7.09
C LYS A 247 24.41 -25.51 7.42
N GLY A 248 23.71 -25.36 8.55
CA GLY A 248 23.19 -24.07 9.02
C GLY A 248 21.95 -23.55 8.29
N ARG A 249 21.43 -24.26 7.29
CA ARG A 249 20.26 -23.87 6.45
C ARG A 249 19.03 -23.48 7.29
N GLN A 250 18.71 -24.28 8.31
CA GLN A 250 17.54 -24.03 9.14
C GLN A 250 17.69 -22.76 9.98
N ILE A 251 18.86 -22.55 10.57
CA ILE A 251 19.16 -21.34 11.38
C ILE A 251 19.01 -20.10 10.50
N ALA A 252 19.66 -20.10 9.33
CA ALA A 252 19.59 -18.97 8.40
C ALA A 252 18.17 -18.70 7.88
N LYS A 253 17.36 -19.75 7.65
CA LYS A 253 15.96 -19.63 7.28
C LYS A 253 15.14 -18.99 8.40
N ASN A 254 15.35 -19.43 9.63
CA ASN A 254 14.67 -18.90 10.81
C ASN A 254 14.99 -17.41 11.04
N GLN A 255 16.28 -17.03 10.92
CA GLN A 255 16.72 -15.64 11.04
C GLN A 255 16.03 -14.75 9.99
N LEU A 256 16.01 -15.16 8.73
CA LEU A 256 15.35 -14.39 7.66
C LEU A 256 13.85 -14.24 7.94
N LEU A 257 13.21 -15.26 8.47
CA LEU A 257 11.80 -15.22 8.81
C LEU A 257 11.53 -14.25 9.97
N MET A 258 12.40 -14.23 10.99
CA MET A 258 12.30 -13.27 12.10
C MET A 258 12.45 -11.82 11.63
N ILE A 259 13.38 -11.55 10.70
CA ILE A 259 13.54 -10.22 10.09
C ILE A 259 12.28 -9.80 9.35
N ARG A 260 11.67 -10.70 8.57
CA ARG A 260 10.41 -10.43 7.82
C ARG A 260 9.23 -10.17 8.76
N LEU A 261 9.12 -10.93 9.86
CA LEU A 261 8.10 -10.71 10.88
C LEU A 261 8.28 -9.36 11.59
N LYS A 262 9.53 -9.02 11.98
CA LYS A 262 9.81 -7.71 12.59
C LYS A 262 9.41 -6.59 11.63
N THR A 263 9.78 -6.69 10.35
CA THR A 263 9.36 -5.74 9.31
C THR A 263 7.82 -5.61 9.23
N ALA A 264 7.10 -6.74 9.25
CA ALA A 264 5.65 -6.73 9.25
C ALA A 264 5.07 -6.07 10.51
N ILE A 265 5.66 -6.30 11.68
CA ILE A 265 5.28 -5.66 12.94
C ILE A 265 5.48 -4.14 12.87
N ASP A 266 6.61 -3.67 12.37
CA ASP A 266 6.92 -2.23 12.26
C ASP A 266 5.93 -1.51 11.35
N ILE A 267 5.56 -2.14 10.22
CA ILE A 267 4.50 -1.62 9.34
C ILE A 267 3.15 -1.59 10.07
N ALA A 268 2.80 -2.67 10.79
CA ALA A 268 1.55 -2.73 11.54
C ALA A 268 1.50 -1.68 12.65
N SER A 269 2.64 -1.38 13.30
CA SER A 269 2.77 -0.31 14.29
C SER A 269 2.45 1.05 13.69
N ALA A 270 3.08 1.40 12.56
CA ALA A 270 2.81 2.65 11.86
C ALA A 270 1.34 2.79 11.45
N VAL A 271 0.76 1.73 10.86
CA VAL A 271 -0.65 1.78 10.42
C VAL A 271 -1.61 1.81 11.62
N THR A 272 -1.28 1.15 12.72
CA THR A 272 -2.07 1.23 13.96
C THR A 272 -2.07 2.66 14.49
N TYR A 273 -0.91 3.32 14.53
CA TYR A 273 -0.79 4.73 14.92
C TYR A 273 -1.66 5.66 14.07
N LEU A 274 -1.72 5.43 12.75
CA LEU A 274 -2.59 6.18 11.84
C LEU A 274 -4.07 5.92 12.14
N HIS A 275 -4.45 4.64 12.30
CA HIS A 275 -5.84 4.24 12.53
C HIS A 275 -6.40 4.75 13.88
N GLU A 276 -5.58 4.80 14.92
CA GLU A 276 -5.94 5.40 16.21
C GLU A 276 -6.27 6.89 16.07
N ARG A 277 -5.70 7.56 15.06
CA ARG A 277 -5.95 8.96 14.69
C ARG A 277 -6.96 9.11 13.56
N ARG A 278 -7.64 8.02 13.21
CA ARG A 278 -8.64 7.94 12.14
C ARG A 278 -8.11 8.28 10.75
N ILE A 279 -6.81 8.16 10.55
CA ILE A 279 -6.15 8.38 9.27
C ILE A 279 -6.12 7.08 8.49
N LEU A 280 -6.67 7.11 7.29
CA LEU A 280 -6.63 6.04 6.29
C LEU A 280 -5.50 6.34 5.31
N PHE A 281 -4.56 5.41 5.14
CA PHE A 281 -3.36 5.62 4.32
C PHE A 281 -3.63 5.46 2.81
N ARG A 282 -4.40 4.46 2.41
CA ARG A 282 -4.94 4.15 1.07
C ARG A 282 -3.95 3.65 0.01
N ASP A 283 -2.65 3.70 0.22
CA ASP A 283 -1.67 3.18 -0.76
C ASP A 283 -0.55 2.34 -0.12
N LEU A 284 -0.94 1.43 0.76
CA LEU A 284 -0.01 0.54 1.45
C LEU A 284 0.55 -0.50 0.48
N LYS A 285 1.85 -0.38 0.17
CA LYS A 285 2.58 -1.25 -0.76
C LYS A 285 4.08 -1.24 -0.45
N PRO A 286 4.89 -2.22 -0.92
CA PRO A 286 6.32 -2.26 -0.67
C PRO A 286 7.10 -1.05 -1.19
N ALA A 287 6.59 -0.37 -2.23
CA ALA A 287 7.23 0.81 -2.80
C ALA A 287 7.14 2.05 -1.90
N ASN A 288 6.12 2.13 -1.03
CA ASN A 288 5.89 3.24 -0.08
C ASN A 288 6.44 2.94 1.33
N ILE A 289 7.32 1.96 1.43
CA ILE A 289 8.00 1.57 2.66
C ILE A 289 9.50 1.50 2.36
N GLY A 290 10.32 2.06 3.22
CA GLY A 290 11.76 2.03 3.08
C GLY A 290 12.47 1.86 4.42
N PHE A 291 13.79 1.86 4.36
CA PHE A 291 14.65 1.74 5.52
C PHE A 291 15.66 2.87 5.49
N ASP A 292 15.83 3.54 6.61
CA ASP A 292 16.87 4.55 6.79
C ASP A 292 18.27 3.94 6.87
N PRO A 293 19.35 4.76 6.97
CA PRO A 293 20.71 4.26 7.12
C PRO A 293 20.93 3.40 8.36
N GLN A 294 20.14 3.59 9.43
CA GLN A 294 20.16 2.81 10.67
C GLN A 294 19.31 1.53 10.58
N ASN A 295 18.77 1.25 9.39
CA ASN A 295 17.89 0.12 9.10
C ASN A 295 16.54 0.17 9.86
N VAL A 296 16.11 1.34 10.30
CA VAL A 296 14.75 1.56 10.83
C VAL A 296 13.76 1.69 9.68
N LEU A 297 12.66 0.97 9.78
CA LEU A 297 11.60 1.02 8.77
C LEU A 297 10.86 2.36 8.82
N LYS A 298 10.58 2.92 7.66
CA LYS A 298 9.80 4.16 7.46
C LYS A 298 8.70 3.95 6.42
N VAL A 299 7.45 4.24 6.80
CA VAL A 299 6.33 4.41 5.88
C VAL A 299 6.37 5.84 5.35
N PHE A 300 6.17 6.03 4.06
CA PHE A 300 6.22 7.33 3.38
C PHE A 300 5.18 7.43 2.25
N ASP A 301 5.05 8.62 1.64
CA ASP A 301 4.11 8.93 0.55
C ASP A 301 2.64 9.02 1.04
N PHE A 302 2.37 10.07 1.84
CA PHE A 302 1.07 10.34 2.45
C PHE A 302 0.12 11.19 1.58
N GLY A 303 0.46 11.45 0.32
CA GLY A 303 -0.36 12.27 -0.57
C GLY A 303 -1.80 11.77 -0.76
N LEU A 304 -2.02 10.47 -0.61
CA LEU A 304 -3.35 9.87 -0.68
C LEU A 304 -4.04 9.70 0.68
N ALA A 305 -3.36 10.00 1.80
CA ALA A 305 -3.95 9.83 3.13
C ALA A 305 -5.18 10.73 3.33
N VAL A 306 -6.10 10.27 4.18
CA VAL A 306 -7.31 11.02 4.54
C VAL A 306 -7.76 10.68 5.94
N GLU A 307 -8.20 11.70 6.69
CA GLU A 307 -8.91 11.49 7.94
C GLU A 307 -10.37 11.14 7.64
N ILE A 308 -10.88 10.09 8.27
CA ILE A 308 -12.31 9.76 8.23
C ILE A 308 -13.04 10.36 9.43
N PRO A 309 -14.32 10.79 9.26
CA PRO A 309 -15.10 11.37 10.32
C PRO A 309 -15.19 10.49 11.56
N HIS A 310 -15.31 11.10 12.74
CA HIS A 310 -15.61 10.36 13.96
C HIS A 310 -17.03 9.79 13.90
N HIS A 311 -17.19 8.55 14.31
CA HIS A 311 -18.47 7.88 14.45
C HIS A 311 -18.42 6.91 15.63
N GLU A 312 -19.52 6.76 16.36
CA GLU A 312 -19.60 5.88 17.53
C GLU A 312 -19.42 4.41 17.16
N ASP A 313 -20.03 3.99 16.04
CA ASP A 313 -19.84 2.65 15.49
C ASP A 313 -18.54 2.60 14.65
N PRO A 314 -17.54 1.81 15.07
CA PRO A 314 -16.27 1.67 14.36
C PRO A 314 -16.40 0.95 12.99
N GLU A 315 -17.53 0.26 12.76
CA GLU A 315 -17.81 -0.41 11.48
C GLU A 315 -18.42 0.53 10.43
N THR A 316 -18.80 1.75 10.82
CA THR A 316 -19.35 2.75 9.89
C THR A 316 -18.41 2.98 8.71
N THR A 317 -18.98 2.96 7.51
CA THR A 317 -18.28 3.22 6.25
C THR A 317 -18.63 4.59 5.71
N PHE A 318 -17.70 5.20 4.97
CA PHE A 318 -17.80 6.55 4.46
C PHE A 318 -17.67 6.55 2.93
N LYS A 319 -18.42 7.44 2.26
CA LYS A 319 -18.27 7.64 0.82
C LYS A 319 -17.00 8.43 0.54
N LEU A 320 -15.94 7.73 0.21
CA LEU A 320 -14.63 8.26 -0.14
C LEU A 320 -14.32 8.02 -1.62
N ALA A 321 -13.22 8.60 -2.11
CA ALA A 321 -12.77 8.37 -3.48
C ALA A 321 -12.44 6.88 -3.69
N GLY A 322 -13.16 6.25 -4.59
CA GLY A 322 -12.89 4.89 -5.02
C GLY A 322 -11.74 4.82 -6.04
N ASN A 323 -11.28 3.61 -6.33
CA ASN A 323 -10.18 3.37 -7.26
C ASN A 323 -8.88 4.11 -6.90
N THR A 324 -8.69 4.38 -5.60
CA THR A 324 -7.53 5.11 -5.06
C THR A 324 -6.48 4.12 -4.58
N GLY A 325 -5.22 4.36 -4.93
CA GLY A 325 -4.09 3.50 -4.56
C GLY A 325 -3.69 2.52 -5.67
N THR A 326 -2.85 1.57 -5.32
CA THR A 326 -2.23 0.61 -6.25
C THR A 326 -3.09 -0.65 -6.38
N SER A 327 -3.53 -0.97 -7.59
CA SER A 327 -4.51 -2.04 -7.91
C SER A 327 -4.25 -3.37 -7.19
N ARG A 328 -2.99 -3.75 -7.06
CA ARG A 328 -2.55 -5.04 -6.49
C ARG A 328 -2.85 -5.20 -5.00
N TYR A 329 -2.96 -4.07 -4.29
CA TYR A 329 -3.19 -4.03 -2.83
C TYR A 329 -4.56 -3.45 -2.48
N MET A 330 -5.32 -3.02 -3.49
CA MET A 330 -6.58 -2.31 -3.31
C MET A 330 -7.68 -3.24 -2.79
N ALA A 331 -8.42 -2.79 -1.79
CA ALA A 331 -9.54 -3.54 -1.23
C ALA A 331 -10.72 -3.60 -2.19
N VAL A 332 -11.54 -4.64 -2.07
CA VAL A 332 -12.67 -4.93 -2.97
C VAL A 332 -13.65 -3.77 -3.07
N GLU A 333 -14.05 -3.21 -1.93
CA GLU A 333 -14.96 -2.06 -1.83
C GLU A 333 -14.37 -0.80 -2.46
N VAL A 334 -13.04 -0.60 -2.36
CA VAL A 334 -12.36 0.52 -3.02
C VAL A 334 -12.35 0.36 -4.53
N ILE A 335 -12.16 -0.88 -5.03
CA ILE A 335 -12.26 -1.21 -6.46
C ILE A 335 -13.67 -0.95 -6.97
N ARG A 336 -14.69 -1.39 -6.23
CA ARG A 336 -16.12 -1.25 -6.57
C ARG A 336 -16.65 0.18 -6.38
N LYS A 337 -15.85 1.06 -5.76
CA LYS A 337 -16.25 2.43 -5.38
C LYS A 337 -17.40 2.46 -4.36
N ASP A 338 -17.48 1.43 -3.53
CA ASP A 338 -18.42 1.35 -2.41
C ASP A 338 -17.95 2.21 -1.22
N PRO A 339 -18.79 2.53 -0.24
CA PRO A 339 -18.34 3.14 1.01
C PRO A 339 -17.37 2.23 1.76
N TYR A 340 -16.34 2.83 2.38
CA TYR A 340 -15.32 2.07 3.10
C TYR A 340 -14.78 2.81 4.35
N ASN A 341 -14.01 2.11 5.17
CA ASN A 341 -13.42 2.62 6.41
C ASN A 341 -11.96 2.19 6.55
N LEU A 342 -11.38 2.35 7.76
CA LEU A 342 -9.99 2.00 8.06
C LEU A 342 -9.61 0.56 7.69
N LYS A 343 -10.59 -0.36 7.64
CA LYS A 343 -10.34 -1.75 7.28
C LYS A 343 -9.98 -1.98 5.81
N ALA A 344 -10.05 -0.96 4.97
CA ALA A 344 -9.46 -1.01 3.62
C ALA A 344 -7.93 -1.12 3.67
N ASP A 345 -7.26 -0.40 4.62
CA ASP A 345 -5.82 -0.56 4.84
C ASP A 345 -5.47 -1.94 5.42
N VAL A 346 -6.36 -2.55 6.21
CA VAL A 346 -6.16 -3.92 6.71
C VAL A 346 -6.13 -4.93 5.57
N PHE A 347 -6.97 -4.74 4.55
CA PHE A 347 -6.91 -5.55 3.34
C PHE A 347 -5.57 -5.38 2.62
N SER A 348 -5.16 -4.14 2.35
CA SER A 348 -3.89 -3.82 1.71
C SER A 348 -2.70 -4.38 2.48
N TYR A 349 -2.72 -4.22 3.81
CA TYR A 349 -1.72 -4.79 4.71
C TYR A 349 -1.65 -6.32 4.61
N SER A 350 -2.79 -6.99 4.50
CA SER A 350 -2.82 -8.45 4.40
C SER A 350 -2.20 -8.97 3.11
N ILE A 351 -2.41 -8.27 2.00
CA ILE A 351 -1.72 -8.58 0.73
C ILE A 351 -0.21 -8.33 0.87
N LEU A 352 0.19 -7.22 1.48
CA LEU A 352 1.58 -6.88 1.75
C LEU A 352 2.26 -7.89 2.68
N LEU A 353 1.59 -8.29 3.77
CA LEU A 353 2.08 -9.33 4.69
C LEU A 353 2.30 -10.66 3.94
N TRP A 354 1.37 -11.04 3.07
CA TRP A 354 1.54 -12.22 2.24
C TRP A 354 2.79 -12.11 1.35
N GLU A 355 3.01 -10.97 0.70
CA GLU A 355 4.18 -10.73 -0.15
C GLU A 355 5.50 -10.81 0.63
N ILE A 356 5.56 -10.22 1.83
CA ILE A 356 6.71 -10.31 2.75
C ILE A 356 6.96 -11.77 3.15
N MET A 357 5.90 -12.53 3.42
CA MET A 357 6.00 -13.93 3.86
C MET A 357 6.28 -14.90 2.70
N ALA A 358 5.74 -14.67 1.53
CA ALA A 358 5.90 -15.51 0.35
C ALA A 358 7.18 -15.19 -0.42
N LEU A 359 7.72 -13.98 -0.27
CA LEU A 359 8.77 -13.42 -1.12
C LEU A 359 8.39 -13.51 -2.61
N ALA A 360 7.12 -13.32 -2.92
CA ALA A 360 6.56 -13.42 -4.26
C ALA A 360 5.61 -12.26 -4.50
N LYS A 361 5.53 -11.77 -5.72
CA LYS A 361 4.63 -10.69 -6.10
C LYS A 361 3.18 -11.20 -6.07
N PRO A 362 2.25 -10.54 -5.36
CA PRO A 362 0.85 -10.97 -5.38
C PRO A 362 0.26 -10.77 -6.78
N TYR A 363 -0.54 -11.72 -7.23
CA TYR A 363 -1.16 -11.72 -8.58
C TYR A 363 -0.12 -11.53 -9.71
N ASP A 364 1.01 -12.24 -9.62
CA ASP A 364 2.09 -12.11 -10.61
C ASP A 364 1.61 -12.48 -12.02
N GLY A 365 2.11 -11.76 -13.03
CA GLY A 365 1.66 -11.92 -14.42
C GLY A 365 0.39 -11.14 -14.80
N LEU A 366 -0.39 -10.63 -13.81
CA LEU A 366 -1.60 -9.85 -14.09
C LEU A 366 -1.30 -8.34 -14.15
N LEU A 367 -1.93 -7.66 -15.10
CA LEU A 367 -1.96 -6.20 -15.19
C LEU A 367 -2.97 -5.60 -14.20
N GLY A 368 -2.86 -4.31 -13.90
CA GLY A 368 -3.73 -3.63 -12.94
C GLY A 368 -5.24 -3.85 -13.14
N PRO A 369 -5.80 -3.69 -14.35
CA PRO A 369 -7.21 -3.99 -14.62
C PRO A 369 -7.59 -5.44 -14.35
N GLN A 370 -6.75 -6.39 -14.77
CA GLN A 370 -6.96 -7.83 -14.54
C GLN A 370 -6.94 -8.19 -13.05
N VAL A 371 -6.02 -7.56 -12.27
CA VAL A 371 -6.01 -7.74 -10.81
C VAL A 371 -7.31 -7.25 -10.19
N LYS A 372 -7.81 -6.08 -10.61
CA LYS A 372 -9.07 -5.55 -10.08
C LYS A 372 -10.24 -6.50 -10.36
N GLU A 373 -10.33 -7.00 -11.58
CA GLU A 373 -11.35 -7.97 -11.98
C GLU A 373 -11.24 -9.27 -11.16
N SER A 374 -10.05 -9.85 -11.09
CA SER A 374 -9.73 -11.06 -10.32
C SER A 374 -10.14 -10.92 -8.85
N VAL A 375 -9.81 -9.81 -8.22
CA VAL A 375 -10.10 -9.55 -6.80
C VAL A 375 -11.56 -9.23 -6.54
N SER A 376 -12.21 -8.40 -7.38
CA SER A 376 -13.55 -7.87 -7.12
C SER A 376 -14.70 -8.70 -7.68
N LEU A 377 -14.49 -9.43 -8.79
CA LEU A 377 -15.52 -10.26 -9.40
C LEU A 377 -15.34 -11.74 -9.06
N PHE A 378 -14.10 -12.23 -9.10
CA PHE A 378 -13.83 -13.66 -8.87
C PHE A 378 -13.42 -13.97 -7.42
N GLY A 379 -13.23 -12.96 -6.57
CA GLY A 379 -12.86 -13.15 -5.18
C GLY A 379 -11.48 -13.79 -4.97
N GLU A 380 -10.62 -13.74 -5.98
CA GLU A 380 -9.30 -14.38 -5.92
C GLU A 380 -8.40 -13.74 -4.87
N ARG A 381 -7.62 -14.58 -4.20
CA ARG A 381 -6.61 -14.19 -3.21
C ARG A 381 -5.36 -15.03 -3.40
N PRO A 382 -4.18 -14.51 -3.04
CA PRO A 382 -2.95 -15.28 -3.08
C PRO A 382 -3.05 -16.56 -2.23
N SER A 383 -2.47 -17.66 -2.72
CA SER A 383 -2.52 -18.94 -2.02
C SER A 383 -1.68 -18.90 -0.73
N VAL A 384 -2.21 -19.42 0.37
CA VAL A 384 -1.54 -19.43 1.68
C VAL A 384 -1.01 -20.83 1.97
N PRO A 385 0.34 -21.04 2.02
CA PRO A 385 0.94 -22.33 2.29
C PRO A 385 0.48 -22.90 3.65
N ARG A 386 0.16 -24.20 3.67
CA ARG A 386 -0.24 -24.91 4.91
C ARG A 386 0.88 -24.94 5.95
N SER A 387 2.13 -24.83 5.53
CA SER A 387 3.33 -24.78 6.39
C SER A 387 3.50 -23.47 7.17
N TRP A 388 2.72 -22.43 6.86
CA TRP A 388 2.79 -21.20 7.64
C TRP A 388 2.07 -21.33 8.98
N PRO A 389 2.50 -20.58 10.02
CA PRO A 389 1.84 -20.58 11.32
C PRO A 389 0.33 -20.39 11.20
N VAL A 390 -0.45 -21.15 12.00
CA VAL A 390 -1.92 -21.08 11.97
C VAL A 390 -2.43 -19.65 12.19
N ALA A 391 -1.78 -18.91 13.11
CA ALA A 391 -2.11 -17.52 13.40
C ALA A 391 -1.97 -16.62 12.16
N ILE A 392 -0.86 -16.73 11.42
CA ILE A 392 -0.62 -15.96 10.18
C ILE A 392 -1.65 -16.35 9.11
N ARG A 393 -1.91 -17.65 8.92
CA ARG A 393 -2.90 -18.11 7.93
C ARG A 393 -4.31 -17.60 8.26
N ARG A 394 -4.69 -17.57 9.53
CA ARG A 394 -5.98 -17.03 9.99
C ARG A 394 -6.04 -15.53 9.82
N LEU A 395 -4.95 -14.82 10.16
CA LEU A 395 -4.85 -13.37 10.02
C LEU A 395 -5.05 -12.96 8.55
N LEU A 396 -4.34 -13.58 7.62
CA LEU A 396 -4.47 -13.31 6.19
C LEU A 396 -5.91 -13.53 5.70
N ARG A 397 -6.49 -14.71 5.99
CA ARG A 397 -7.85 -15.02 5.52
C ARG A 397 -8.91 -14.06 6.04
N ARG A 398 -8.77 -13.59 7.28
CA ARG A 398 -9.66 -12.57 7.84
C ARG A 398 -9.35 -11.19 7.29
N GLY A 399 -8.08 -10.82 7.21
CA GLY A 399 -7.66 -9.46 6.83
C GLY A 399 -8.04 -9.08 5.40
N TRP A 400 -8.03 -10.03 4.46
CA TRP A 400 -8.48 -9.81 3.08
C TRP A 400 -9.88 -10.37 2.77
N SER A 401 -10.72 -10.56 3.82
CA SER A 401 -12.13 -10.93 3.64
C SER A 401 -12.85 -9.90 2.75
N GLU A 402 -13.79 -10.35 1.95
CA GLU A 402 -14.68 -9.45 1.20
C GLU A 402 -15.52 -8.61 2.16
N SER A 403 -16.11 -9.24 3.19
CA SER A 403 -16.83 -8.52 4.24
C SER A 403 -15.87 -7.69 5.10
N ILE A 404 -16.11 -6.38 5.17
CA ILE A 404 -15.35 -5.43 5.98
C ILE A 404 -15.41 -5.81 7.47
N SER A 405 -16.58 -6.22 7.98
CA SER A 405 -16.79 -6.58 9.38
C SER A 405 -15.95 -7.79 9.84
N ASN A 406 -15.64 -8.72 8.94
CA ASN A 406 -14.80 -9.88 9.24
C ASN A 406 -13.32 -9.54 9.43
N ARG A 407 -12.88 -8.38 8.91
CA ARG A 407 -11.48 -7.96 9.00
C ARG A 407 -11.15 -7.49 10.42
N PRO A 408 -10.01 -7.89 10.98
CA PRO A 408 -9.54 -7.37 12.28
C PRO A 408 -9.23 -5.89 12.21
N THR A 409 -9.04 -5.25 13.37
CA THR A 409 -8.40 -3.92 13.45
C THR A 409 -6.90 -4.05 13.26
N MET A 410 -6.19 -2.98 12.88
CA MET A 410 -4.72 -2.99 12.79
C MET A 410 -4.06 -3.26 14.13
N LYS A 411 -4.65 -2.81 15.23
CA LYS A 411 -4.18 -3.15 16.58
C LYS A 411 -4.22 -4.67 16.81
N SER A 412 -5.33 -5.32 16.46
CA SER A 412 -5.45 -6.79 16.56
C SER A 412 -4.46 -7.53 15.65
N VAL A 413 -4.15 -6.96 14.48
CA VAL A 413 -3.10 -7.46 13.59
C VAL A 413 -1.74 -7.36 14.26
N LEU A 414 -1.38 -6.20 14.79
CA LEU A 414 -0.13 -5.92 15.50
C LEU A 414 0.06 -6.89 16.68
N ASP A 415 -0.95 -7.01 17.54
CA ASP A 415 -0.94 -7.90 18.71
C ASP A 415 -0.72 -9.37 18.30
N THR A 416 -1.37 -9.80 17.21
CA THR A 416 -1.23 -11.18 16.70
C THR A 416 0.18 -11.43 16.19
N LEU A 417 0.76 -10.51 15.42
CA LEU A 417 2.12 -10.66 14.87
C LEU A 417 3.18 -10.62 15.97
N THR A 418 3.02 -9.74 16.96
CA THR A 418 3.92 -9.65 18.11
C THR A 418 3.95 -10.97 18.89
N LYS A 419 2.79 -11.57 19.16
CA LYS A 419 2.71 -12.89 19.81
C LYS A 419 3.39 -13.99 18.98
N VAL A 420 3.20 -13.99 17.66
CA VAL A 420 3.87 -14.95 16.78
C VAL A 420 5.39 -14.76 16.82
N TYR A 421 5.85 -13.51 16.77
CA TYR A 421 7.27 -13.17 16.84
C TYR A 421 7.91 -13.62 18.15
N GLU A 422 7.31 -13.29 19.30
CA GLU A 422 7.80 -13.67 20.64
C GLU A 422 7.85 -15.20 20.82
N THR A 423 6.79 -15.90 20.41
CA THR A 423 6.74 -17.37 20.50
C THR A 423 7.82 -18.01 19.65
N SER A 424 8.03 -17.49 18.44
CA SER A 424 9.05 -17.98 17.52
C SER A 424 10.46 -17.67 18.00
N SER A 425 10.68 -16.51 18.61
CA SER A 425 11.97 -16.14 19.22
C SER A 425 12.35 -17.09 20.35
N LYS A 426 11.42 -17.41 21.26
CA LYS A 426 11.63 -18.35 22.38
C LYS A 426 11.91 -19.78 21.93
N SER A 427 11.37 -20.20 20.80
CA SER A 427 11.56 -21.55 20.23
C SER A 427 12.80 -21.68 19.33
N GLY A 428 13.73 -20.71 19.35
CA GLY A 428 14.89 -20.69 18.47
C GLY A 428 14.54 -20.50 16.99
N GLY A 429 13.43 -19.81 16.72
CA GLY A 429 12.93 -19.55 15.37
C GLY A 429 12.24 -20.75 14.71
N LYS A 430 11.87 -21.78 15.46
CA LYS A 430 11.08 -22.88 14.92
C LYS A 430 9.61 -22.42 14.79
N PHE A 431 9.12 -22.41 13.56
CA PHE A 431 7.69 -22.31 13.29
C PHE A 431 7.08 -23.71 13.26
N PHE A 432 6.06 -23.90 14.06
CA PHE A 432 5.28 -25.13 14.12
C PHE A 432 4.07 -25.05 13.19
#